data_c5fb0b883f0a297ec4e7b69affe8281a
#
_entry.id   c5fb0b883f0a297ec4e7b69affe8281a
#
_cell.length_a   1.000
_cell.length_b   1.000
_cell.length_c   1.000
_cell.angle_alpha   90.00
_cell.angle_beta   90.00
_cell.angle_gamma   90.00
#
_symmetry.space_group_name_H-M   'P 1'
#
loop_
_entity.id
_entity.type
_entity.pdbx_description
1 polymer ?
#
loop_
_entity_poly.entity_id
_entity_poly.type
_entity_poly.pdbx_seq_one_letter_code
_entity_poly.pdbx_strand_id
1 'polypeptide(L)'
;GPYYMGVPMTLEQTSLDRTFAEQALQYAQRGWAVFPLVPRTKRPITEHGLDDATTDPATIRKWWAAWPDANIGIACGASGLVVVDVDTKHGAPGLDTWQNELLGKIGGQINTPTVQTPTGVYHYYYNAPQGIALTQGNGKLGPGVDVKGNGGYVVAPPSIHPDTGTAYTWFDGYGLDDRDILPLPAHFVRVLQR
;
A
#
# COMPACT_ATOMS: atom_id res chain seq x y z
N GLY A 1 20.96 -13.14 20.62
CA GLY A 1 21.92 -13.62 21.56
C GLY A 1 22.28 -12.59 22.61
N PRO A 2 22.98 -12.96 23.64
CA PRO A 2 23.31 -12.04 24.74
C PRO A 2 24.12 -10.83 24.31
N TYR A 3 24.70 -10.88 23.14
CA TYR A 3 25.54 -9.80 22.61
C TYR A 3 24.78 -8.55 22.23
N TYR A 4 23.48 -8.65 22.09
CA TYR A 4 22.65 -7.50 21.75
C TYR A 4 22.01 -6.82 22.96
N MET A 5 22.26 -7.37 24.14
CA MET A 5 21.82 -6.75 25.38
C MET A 5 22.60 -5.47 25.60
N GLY A 6 21.91 -4.35 25.54
CA GLY A 6 22.51 -3.03 25.69
C GLY A 6 22.73 -2.27 24.39
N VAL A 7 22.47 -2.88 23.23
CA VAL A 7 22.44 -2.19 21.95
C VAL A 7 21.00 -2.02 21.51
N PRO A 8 20.40 -0.84 21.69
CA PRO A 8 19.02 -0.63 21.31
C PRO A 8 18.89 -0.72 19.79
N MET A 9 17.86 -1.42 19.33
CA MET A 9 17.52 -1.44 17.92
C MET A 9 17.05 -0.05 17.49
N THR A 10 17.46 0.38 16.30
CA THR A 10 16.91 1.59 15.70
C THR A 10 15.45 1.35 15.30
N LEU A 11 14.66 2.42 15.17
CA LEU A 11 13.28 2.32 14.69
C LEU A 11 13.21 1.64 13.32
N GLU A 12 14.18 1.90 12.46
CA GLU A 12 14.30 1.29 11.16
C GLU A 12 14.51 -0.22 11.25
N GLN A 13 15.44 -0.68 12.09
CA GLN A 13 15.68 -2.11 12.32
C GLN A 13 14.46 -2.78 12.91
N THR A 14 13.78 -2.13 13.87
CA THR A 14 12.55 -2.65 14.46
C THR A 14 11.46 -2.81 13.40
N SER A 15 11.35 -1.84 12.47
CA SER A 15 10.37 -1.91 11.37
C SER A 15 10.67 -3.06 10.42
N LEU A 16 11.94 -3.28 10.07
CA LEU A 16 12.36 -4.36 9.17
C LEU A 16 12.14 -5.76 9.76
N ASP A 17 12.22 -5.87 11.11
CA ASP A 17 12.12 -7.15 11.81
C ASP A 17 10.69 -7.51 12.23
N ARG A 18 9.70 -6.70 11.84
CA ARG A 18 8.30 -6.98 12.17
C ARG A 18 7.79 -8.21 11.43
N THR A 19 7.05 -9.05 12.17
CA THR A 19 6.28 -10.14 11.58
C THR A 19 5.11 -9.58 10.76
N PHE A 20 4.49 -10.42 9.94
CA PHE A 20 3.27 -10.03 9.23
C PHE A 20 2.17 -9.60 10.21
N ALA A 21 1.98 -10.35 11.29
CA ALA A 21 0.97 -10.02 12.31
C ALA A 21 1.22 -8.63 12.92
N GLU A 22 2.46 -8.37 13.34
CA GLU A 22 2.83 -7.08 13.93
C GLU A 22 2.61 -5.92 12.95
N GLN A 23 2.98 -6.12 11.69
CA GLN A 23 2.80 -5.09 10.68
C GLN A 23 1.33 -4.86 10.36
N ALA A 24 0.53 -5.91 10.28
CA ALA A 24 -0.92 -5.78 10.09
C ALA A 24 -1.57 -5.00 11.24
N LEU A 25 -1.15 -5.26 12.48
CA LEU A 25 -1.61 -4.51 13.65
C LEU A 25 -1.20 -3.04 13.60
N GLN A 26 0.01 -2.74 13.11
CA GLN A 26 0.47 -1.35 12.93
C GLN A 26 -0.38 -0.61 11.90
N TYR A 27 -0.73 -1.25 10.80
CA TYR A 27 -1.63 -0.65 9.81
C TYR A 27 -3.01 -0.38 10.44
N ALA A 28 -3.54 -1.34 11.18
CA ALA A 28 -4.83 -1.19 11.85
C ALA A 28 -4.84 -0.05 12.87
N GLN A 29 -3.73 0.18 13.58
CA GLN A 29 -3.59 1.31 14.50
C GLN A 29 -3.69 2.67 13.80
N ARG A 30 -3.34 2.72 12.52
CA ARG A 30 -3.53 3.93 11.70
C ARG A 30 -4.98 4.13 11.24
N GLY A 31 -5.86 3.17 11.52
CA GLY A 31 -7.23 3.17 11.02
C GLY A 31 -7.36 2.51 9.65
N TRP A 32 -6.37 1.78 9.19
CA TRP A 32 -6.42 1.06 7.92
C TRP A 32 -6.98 -0.35 8.12
N ALA A 33 -8.00 -0.68 7.34
CA ALA A 33 -8.65 -1.98 7.39
C ALA A 33 -7.82 -3.01 6.61
N VAL A 34 -7.37 -4.06 7.29
CA VAL A 34 -6.52 -5.10 6.73
C VAL A 34 -7.23 -6.43 6.65
N PHE A 35 -6.76 -7.29 5.78
CA PHE A 35 -7.24 -8.67 5.66
C PHE A 35 -6.13 -9.56 5.10
N PRO A 36 -6.17 -10.89 5.40
CA PRO A 36 -5.11 -11.78 4.98
C PRO A 36 -5.29 -12.22 3.53
N LEU A 37 -4.15 -12.31 2.83
CA LEU A 37 -4.06 -12.88 1.51
C LEU A 37 -3.33 -14.22 1.58
N VAL A 38 -3.65 -15.14 0.69
CA VAL A 38 -2.94 -16.41 0.57
C VAL A 38 -1.43 -16.11 0.46
N PRO A 39 -0.57 -16.81 1.22
CA PRO A 39 0.87 -16.53 1.20
C PRO A 39 1.44 -16.43 -0.21
N ARG A 40 2.25 -15.42 -0.44
CA ARG A 40 2.93 -15.19 -1.72
C ARG A 40 1.99 -14.98 -2.89
N THR A 41 0.77 -14.52 -2.63
CA THR A 41 -0.22 -14.19 -3.66
C THR A 41 -0.90 -12.87 -3.36
N LYS A 42 -1.76 -12.47 -4.29
CA LYS A 42 -2.65 -11.31 -4.12
C LYS A 42 -4.08 -11.74 -3.82
N ARG A 43 -4.33 -13.04 -3.59
CA ARG A 43 -5.68 -13.58 -3.45
C ARG A 43 -6.13 -13.58 -1.98
N PRO A 44 -7.35 -13.07 -1.69
CA PRO A 44 -7.89 -13.10 -0.33
C PRO A 44 -8.05 -14.53 0.21
N ILE A 45 -7.77 -14.69 1.51
CA ILE A 45 -8.14 -15.91 2.26
C ILE A 45 -9.59 -15.79 2.75
N THR A 46 -10.01 -14.56 3.09
CA THR A 46 -11.34 -14.30 3.66
C THR A 46 -12.45 -14.63 2.70
N GLU A 47 -13.59 -15.08 3.25
CA GLU A 47 -14.75 -15.50 2.47
C GLU A 47 -15.29 -14.40 1.56
N HIS A 48 -15.32 -13.15 2.04
CA HIS A 48 -15.84 -11.99 1.31
C HIS A 48 -14.73 -11.04 0.84
N GLY A 49 -13.49 -11.54 0.74
CA GLY A 49 -12.36 -10.77 0.25
C GLY A 49 -12.11 -9.51 1.08
N LEU A 50 -11.97 -8.39 0.40
CA LEU A 50 -11.70 -7.10 1.05
C LEU A 50 -12.87 -6.60 1.91
N ASP A 51 -14.08 -7.12 1.70
CA ASP A 51 -15.24 -6.73 2.50
C ASP A 51 -15.14 -7.24 3.95
N ASP A 52 -14.28 -8.22 4.22
CA ASP A 52 -13.97 -8.69 5.57
C ASP A 52 -12.84 -7.92 6.25
N ALA A 53 -12.24 -6.94 5.58
CA ALA A 53 -11.15 -6.15 6.15
C ALA A 53 -11.58 -5.43 7.43
N THR A 54 -10.67 -5.37 8.39
CA THR A 54 -10.99 -4.84 9.73
C THR A 54 -9.80 -4.11 10.35
N THR A 55 -10.10 -3.26 11.31
CA THR A 55 -9.12 -2.66 12.22
C THR A 55 -9.13 -3.34 13.59
N ASP A 56 -9.95 -4.36 13.81
CA ASP A 56 -10.06 -5.04 15.08
C ASP A 56 -8.83 -5.89 15.41
N PRO A 57 -8.06 -5.56 16.47
CA PRO A 57 -6.84 -6.29 16.80
C PRO A 57 -7.06 -7.76 17.09
N ALA A 58 -8.16 -8.11 17.74
CA ALA A 58 -8.45 -9.50 18.09
C ALA A 58 -8.64 -10.37 16.86
N THR A 59 -9.40 -9.87 15.88
CA THR A 59 -9.61 -10.56 14.60
C THR A 59 -8.29 -10.69 13.82
N ILE A 60 -7.51 -9.62 13.78
CA ILE A 60 -6.21 -9.62 13.09
C ILE A 60 -5.27 -10.66 13.71
N ARG A 61 -5.17 -10.71 15.04
CA ARG A 61 -4.35 -11.71 15.71
C ARG A 61 -4.80 -13.14 15.41
N LYS A 62 -6.10 -13.38 15.36
CA LYS A 62 -6.63 -14.70 14.99
C LYS A 62 -6.24 -15.10 13.57
N TRP A 63 -6.36 -14.18 12.63
CA TRP A 63 -6.01 -14.46 11.24
C TRP A 63 -4.54 -14.84 11.11
N TRP A 64 -3.64 -14.03 11.66
CA TRP A 64 -2.21 -14.29 11.51
C TRP A 64 -1.69 -15.38 12.46
N ALA A 65 -2.42 -15.74 13.52
CA ALA A 65 -2.13 -16.96 14.27
C ALA A 65 -2.44 -18.21 13.43
N ALA A 66 -3.53 -18.18 12.67
CA ALA A 66 -3.91 -19.28 11.77
C ALA A 66 -3.02 -19.32 10.50
N TRP A 67 -2.65 -18.15 9.96
CA TRP A 67 -1.87 -18.01 8.75
C TRP A 67 -0.70 -17.04 8.94
N PRO A 68 0.38 -17.49 9.64
CA PRO A 68 1.50 -16.58 9.97
C PRO A 68 2.19 -15.95 8.76
N ASP A 69 2.17 -16.64 7.62
CA ASP A 69 2.82 -16.20 6.38
C ASP A 69 1.86 -15.52 5.41
N ALA A 70 0.63 -15.28 5.81
CA ALA A 70 -0.35 -14.62 4.95
C ALA A 70 0.14 -13.22 4.57
N ASN A 71 0.04 -12.89 3.29
CA ASN A 71 0.26 -11.52 2.83
C ASN A 71 -0.81 -10.58 3.39
N ILE A 72 -0.51 -9.29 3.38
CA ILE A 72 -1.39 -8.27 3.95
C ILE A 72 -2.04 -7.48 2.82
N GLY A 73 -3.37 -7.52 2.77
CA GLY A 73 -4.18 -6.62 1.95
C GLY A 73 -4.66 -5.43 2.79
N ILE A 74 -4.69 -4.26 2.19
CA ILE A 74 -5.31 -3.06 2.77
C ILE A 74 -6.48 -2.68 1.88
N ALA A 75 -7.68 -2.69 2.43
CA ALA A 75 -8.88 -2.24 1.72
C ALA A 75 -8.86 -0.71 1.65
N CYS A 76 -8.70 -0.17 0.45
CA CYS A 76 -8.46 1.27 0.27
C CYS A 76 -9.65 2.12 0.72
N GLY A 77 -10.86 1.80 0.26
CA GLY A 77 -12.05 2.57 0.62
C GLY A 77 -12.30 2.62 2.12
N ALA A 78 -12.29 1.46 2.77
CA ALA A 78 -12.49 1.36 4.22
C ALA A 78 -11.38 2.03 5.04
N SER A 79 -10.22 2.23 4.44
CA SER A 79 -9.05 2.86 5.07
C SER A 79 -8.94 4.36 4.79
N GLY A 80 -9.86 4.92 4.03
CA GLY A 80 -9.79 6.33 3.63
C GLY A 80 -8.63 6.64 2.69
N LEU A 81 -8.17 5.63 1.94
CA LEU A 81 -7.02 5.74 1.04
C LEU A 81 -7.44 5.72 -0.43
N VAL A 82 -6.67 6.43 -1.22
CA VAL A 82 -6.57 6.24 -2.66
C VAL A 82 -5.10 5.98 -2.98
N VAL A 83 -4.82 4.83 -3.59
CA VAL A 83 -3.45 4.46 -3.95
C VAL A 83 -3.30 4.55 -5.46
N VAL A 84 -2.30 5.29 -5.92
CA VAL A 84 -1.98 5.44 -7.33
C VAL A 84 -0.85 4.46 -7.66
N ASP A 85 -1.14 3.55 -8.58
CA ASP A 85 -0.26 2.46 -8.99
C ASP A 85 0.36 2.82 -10.33
N VAL A 86 1.67 3.04 -10.34
CA VAL A 86 2.41 3.46 -11.54
C VAL A 86 3.34 2.33 -11.98
N ASP A 87 3.04 1.72 -13.12
CA ASP A 87 3.83 0.65 -13.67
C ASP A 87 5.02 1.20 -14.46
N THR A 88 6.20 1.11 -13.86
CA THR A 88 7.45 1.58 -14.47
C THR A 88 8.34 0.44 -14.98
N LYS A 89 7.80 -0.78 -15.08
CA LYS A 89 8.55 -1.91 -15.64
C LYS A 89 8.99 -1.60 -17.06
N HIS A 90 10.09 -2.24 -17.47
CA HIS A 90 10.60 -2.10 -18.85
C HIS A 90 9.50 -2.37 -19.88
N GLY A 91 9.28 -1.41 -20.79
CA GLY A 91 8.25 -1.50 -21.82
C GLY A 91 6.85 -1.09 -21.36
N ALA A 92 6.64 -0.81 -20.07
CA ALA A 92 5.36 -0.32 -19.57
C ALA A 92 5.24 1.20 -19.78
N PRO A 93 4.04 1.71 -20.09
CA PRO A 93 3.87 3.15 -20.37
C PRO A 93 3.77 4.03 -19.13
N GLY A 94 3.70 3.46 -17.93
CA GLY A 94 3.45 4.20 -16.70
C GLY A 94 4.51 5.26 -16.38
N LEU A 95 5.78 4.96 -16.61
CA LEU A 95 6.86 5.92 -16.37
C LEU A 95 6.70 7.15 -17.25
N ASP A 96 6.44 6.95 -18.52
CA ASP A 96 6.22 8.05 -19.47
C ASP A 96 5.01 8.89 -19.10
N THR A 97 3.88 8.23 -18.81
CA THR A 97 2.66 8.90 -18.35
C THR A 97 2.93 9.73 -17.11
N TRP A 98 3.61 9.13 -16.11
CA TRP A 98 3.89 9.78 -14.85
C TRP A 98 4.80 11.00 -15.02
N GLN A 99 5.93 10.83 -15.70
CA GLN A 99 6.93 11.89 -15.86
C GLN A 99 6.46 13.01 -16.78
N ASN A 100 5.79 12.69 -17.88
CA ASN A 100 5.48 13.65 -18.90
C ASN A 100 4.08 14.27 -18.77
N GLU A 101 3.14 13.58 -18.11
CA GLU A 101 1.75 14.04 -18.05
C GLU A 101 1.28 14.38 -16.64
N LEU A 102 1.67 13.59 -15.63
CA LEU A 102 1.07 13.70 -14.31
C LEU A 102 1.92 14.46 -13.30
N LEU A 103 3.22 14.22 -13.27
CA LEU A 103 4.10 14.77 -12.24
C LEU A 103 4.07 16.30 -12.20
N GLY A 104 4.06 16.95 -13.35
CA GLY A 104 3.95 18.39 -13.45
C GLY A 104 2.61 18.95 -12.93
N LYS A 105 1.55 18.15 -12.96
CA LYS A 105 0.23 18.54 -12.47
C LYS A 105 0.11 18.52 -10.94
N ILE A 106 1.08 17.94 -10.25
CA ILE A 106 1.08 17.80 -8.79
C ILE A 106 2.28 18.50 -8.15
N GLY A 107 2.90 19.45 -8.84
CA GLY A 107 4.02 20.23 -8.31
C GLY A 107 5.40 19.69 -8.61
N GLY A 108 5.52 18.67 -9.44
CA GLY A 108 6.82 18.13 -9.91
C GLY A 108 7.53 17.21 -8.94
N GLN A 109 6.97 16.94 -7.76
CA GLN A 109 7.60 16.11 -6.74
C GLN A 109 6.61 15.17 -6.07
N ILE A 110 7.12 14.01 -5.64
CA ILE A 110 6.38 13.08 -4.78
C ILE A 110 6.81 13.33 -3.33
N ASN A 111 5.83 13.61 -2.47
CA ASN A 111 6.07 13.85 -1.03
C ASN A 111 5.18 12.98 -0.13
N THR A 112 4.51 12.00 -0.68
CA THR A 112 3.67 11.06 0.05
C THR A 112 4.38 9.72 0.22
N PRO A 113 4.03 8.91 1.23
CA PRO A 113 4.60 7.58 1.38
C PRO A 113 4.41 6.72 0.13
N THR A 114 5.45 6.01 -0.23
CA THR A 114 5.55 5.28 -1.49
C THR A 114 6.07 3.87 -1.26
N VAL A 115 5.36 2.87 -1.81
CA VAL A 115 5.81 1.48 -1.84
C VAL A 115 6.48 1.20 -3.18
N GLN A 116 7.61 0.52 -3.12
CA GLN A 116 8.27 -0.03 -4.29
C GLN A 116 7.97 -1.53 -4.36
N THR A 117 7.40 -1.97 -5.46
CA THR A 117 7.20 -3.40 -5.69
C THR A 117 8.45 -4.02 -6.32
N PRO A 118 8.69 -5.33 -6.12
CA PRO A 118 9.86 -5.99 -6.68
C PRO A 118 9.94 -5.98 -8.20
N THR A 119 8.82 -5.74 -8.88
CA THR A 119 8.74 -5.77 -10.35
C THR A 119 8.80 -4.39 -11.00
N GLY A 120 9.08 -3.33 -10.23
CA GLY A 120 9.18 -1.98 -10.79
C GLY A 120 7.84 -1.27 -10.94
N VAL A 121 6.94 -1.52 -10.00
CA VAL A 121 5.68 -0.77 -9.86
C VAL A 121 5.78 0.05 -8.59
N TYR A 122 5.28 1.29 -8.60
CA TYR A 122 5.25 2.14 -7.43
C TYR A 122 3.81 2.37 -7.00
N HIS A 123 3.57 2.30 -5.68
CA HIS A 123 2.28 2.62 -5.07
C HIS A 123 2.42 3.90 -4.28
N TYR A 124 1.76 4.97 -4.73
CA TYR A 124 1.73 6.25 -4.03
C TYR A 124 0.46 6.30 -3.17
N TYR A 125 0.65 6.42 -1.86
CA TYR A 125 -0.46 6.42 -0.90
C TYR A 125 -0.95 7.82 -0.66
N TYR A 126 -2.25 8.04 -0.89
CA TYR A 126 -2.90 9.33 -0.64
C TYR A 126 -4.14 9.14 0.23
N ASN A 127 -4.50 10.17 0.99
CA ASN A 127 -5.79 10.22 1.66
C ASN A 127 -6.87 10.52 0.63
N ALA A 128 -7.96 9.77 0.70
CA ALA A 128 -9.13 10.01 -0.14
C ALA A 128 -9.79 11.35 0.26
N PRO A 129 -10.34 12.11 -0.71
CA PRO A 129 -11.07 13.32 -0.39
C PRO A 129 -12.34 13.00 0.39
N GLN A 130 -12.67 13.84 1.37
CA GLN A 130 -13.88 13.66 2.18
C GLN A 130 -15.13 13.93 1.33
N GLY A 131 -16.16 13.11 1.54
CA GLY A 131 -17.44 13.27 0.89
C GLY A 131 -17.47 12.91 -0.59
N ILE A 132 -16.37 12.41 -1.14
CA ILE A 132 -16.28 12.01 -2.54
C ILE A 132 -15.87 10.53 -2.59
N ALA A 133 -16.73 9.70 -3.15
CA ALA A 133 -16.45 8.29 -3.35
C ALA A 133 -15.69 8.10 -4.66
N LEU A 134 -14.43 7.71 -4.58
CA LEU A 134 -13.63 7.37 -5.74
C LEU A 134 -13.43 5.86 -5.78
N THR A 135 -13.80 5.27 -6.89
CA THR A 135 -13.63 3.84 -7.16
C THR A 135 -12.27 3.60 -7.85
N GLN A 136 -12.10 2.43 -8.42
CA GLN A 136 -10.92 2.14 -9.22
C GLN A 136 -10.95 2.97 -10.51
N GLY A 137 -9.79 3.44 -10.93
CA GLY A 137 -9.67 4.28 -12.11
C GLY A 137 -8.65 3.74 -13.10
N ASN A 138 -8.92 2.53 -13.65
CA ASN A 138 -8.02 1.93 -14.62
C ASN A 138 -7.93 2.79 -15.88
N GLY A 139 -6.74 3.32 -16.13
CA GLY A 139 -6.45 4.13 -17.31
C GLY A 139 -6.99 5.55 -17.31
N LYS A 140 -7.76 5.98 -16.31
CA LYS A 140 -8.30 7.36 -16.26
C LYS A 140 -7.22 8.43 -16.13
N LEU A 141 -6.14 8.13 -15.41
CA LEU A 141 -4.99 9.03 -15.28
C LEU A 141 -4.00 8.89 -16.43
N GLY A 142 -4.17 7.91 -17.29
CA GLY A 142 -3.33 7.65 -18.43
C GLY A 142 -2.79 6.22 -18.47
N PRO A 143 -2.15 5.83 -19.59
CA PRO A 143 -1.65 4.47 -19.75
C PRO A 143 -0.64 4.07 -18.68
N GLY A 144 -0.78 2.87 -18.13
CA GLY A 144 0.13 2.32 -17.13
C GLY A 144 -0.04 2.88 -15.72
N VAL A 145 -1.08 3.69 -15.48
CA VAL A 145 -1.39 4.27 -14.17
C VAL A 145 -2.79 3.83 -13.76
N ASP A 146 -2.84 3.04 -12.69
CA ASP A 146 -4.10 2.56 -12.11
C ASP A 146 -4.35 3.23 -10.77
N VAL A 147 -5.62 3.25 -10.35
CA VAL A 147 -6.03 3.83 -9.08
C VAL A 147 -6.83 2.81 -8.29
N LYS A 148 -6.49 2.63 -7.03
CA LYS A 148 -7.21 1.78 -6.07
C LYS A 148 -7.91 2.68 -5.07
N GLY A 149 -9.23 2.66 -5.09
CA GLY A 149 -10.08 3.40 -4.16
C GLY A 149 -11.14 2.48 -3.55
N ASN A 150 -12.40 2.96 -3.50
CA ASN A 150 -13.51 2.15 -3.01
C ASN A 150 -13.67 0.87 -3.86
N GLY A 151 -13.79 -0.27 -3.18
CA GLY A 151 -13.87 -1.58 -3.82
C GLY A 151 -12.53 -2.15 -4.27
N GLY A 152 -11.42 -1.45 -4.02
CA GLY A 152 -10.08 -1.90 -4.32
C GLY A 152 -9.24 -2.16 -3.09
N TYR A 153 -8.16 -2.90 -3.27
CA TYR A 153 -7.18 -3.12 -2.21
C TYR A 153 -5.77 -3.15 -2.79
N VAL A 154 -4.80 -2.96 -1.92
CA VAL A 154 -3.39 -3.06 -2.27
C VAL A 154 -2.73 -4.14 -1.41
N VAL A 155 -1.68 -4.75 -1.96
CA VAL A 155 -0.79 -5.63 -1.23
C VAL A 155 0.25 -4.75 -0.56
N ALA A 156 0.39 -4.89 0.77
CA ALA A 156 1.22 -3.99 1.56
C ALA A 156 2.50 -4.66 2.06
N PRO A 157 3.59 -3.89 2.24
CA PRO A 157 4.80 -4.41 2.89
C PRO A 157 4.50 -5.04 4.26
N PRO A 158 5.15 -6.12 4.65
CA PRO A 158 6.27 -6.81 4.01
C PRO A 158 5.82 -8.01 3.16
N SER A 159 4.64 -7.98 2.60
CA SER A 159 4.10 -9.06 1.76
C SER A 159 5.09 -9.47 0.67
N ILE A 160 5.01 -10.74 0.27
CA ILE A 160 5.91 -11.32 -0.73
C ILE A 160 5.24 -11.32 -2.10
N HIS A 161 5.94 -10.81 -3.09
CA HIS A 161 5.43 -10.74 -4.46
C HIS A 161 5.37 -12.13 -5.10
N PRO A 162 4.27 -12.49 -5.79
CA PRO A 162 4.11 -13.83 -6.35
C PRO A 162 5.12 -14.20 -7.42
N ASP A 163 5.58 -13.23 -8.21
CA ASP A 163 6.47 -13.50 -9.36
C ASP A 163 7.93 -13.56 -8.96
N THR A 164 8.34 -12.79 -7.97
CA THR A 164 9.75 -12.66 -7.59
C THR A 164 10.12 -13.40 -6.32
N GLY A 165 9.14 -13.69 -5.46
CA GLY A 165 9.41 -14.25 -4.13
C GLY A 165 10.10 -13.28 -3.18
N THR A 166 10.14 -11.98 -3.50
CA THR A 166 10.75 -10.94 -2.67
C THR A 166 9.68 -9.96 -2.17
N ALA A 167 10.05 -9.17 -1.15
CA ALA A 167 9.08 -8.35 -0.43
C ALA A 167 8.73 -7.05 -1.16
N TYR A 168 7.46 -6.64 -1.01
CA TYR A 168 7.08 -5.23 -1.16
C TYR A 168 7.76 -4.42 -0.07
N THR A 169 8.32 -3.27 -0.40
CA THR A 169 9.03 -2.42 0.56
C THR A 169 8.59 -0.96 0.44
N TRP A 170 8.63 -0.25 1.56
CA TRP A 170 8.54 1.20 1.51
C TRP A 170 9.81 1.73 0.86
N PHE A 171 9.66 2.64 -0.10
CA PHE A 171 10.79 3.26 -0.77
C PHE A 171 11.62 4.04 0.26
N ASP A 172 12.94 3.96 0.16
CA ASP A 172 13.86 4.57 1.13
C ASP A 172 13.59 6.07 1.26
N GLY A 173 13.37 6.53 2.49
CA GLY A 173 12.99 7.91 2.79
C GLY A 173 11.51 8.24 2.56
N TYR A 174 10.69 7.27 2.14
CA TYR A 174 9.27 7.45 1.82
C TYR A 174 8.38 6.45 2.56
N GLY A 175 8.82 6.00 3.73
CA GLY A 175 8.01 5.17 4.60
C GLY A 175 6.98 5.98 5.38
N LEU A 176 6.14 5.26 6.12
CA LEU A 176 5.07 5.88 6.91
C LEU A 176 5.59 6.73 8.07
N ASP A 177 6.82 6.46 8.54
CA ASP A 177 7.47 7.24 9.60
C ASP A 177 8.30 8.41 9.03
N ASP A 178 8.51 8.44 7.73
CA ASP A 178 9.30 9.48 7.07
C ASP A 178 8.45 10.62 6.54
N ARG A 179 7.23 10.33 6.11
CA ARG A 179 6.34 11.27 5.44
C ARG A 179 4.90 11.05 5.86
N ASP A 180 4.14 12.13 5.94
CA ASP A 180 2.70 12.08 6.15
C ASP A 180 1.99 11.68 4.86
N ILE A 181 0.88 10.95 4.98
CA ILE A 181 0.00 10.68 3.85
C ILE A 181 -0.62 12.00 3.41
N LEU A 182 -0.39 12.39 2.16
CA LEU A 182 -0.92 13.62 1.61
C LEU A 182 -2.35 13.42 1.07
N PRO A 183 -3.14 14.50 1.00
CA PRO A 183 -4.41 14.44 0.27
C PRO A 183 -4.20 14.07 -1.19
N LEU A 184 -5.11 13.30 -1.75
CA LEU A 184 -5.08 13.03 -3.20
C LEU A 184 -5.05 14.36 -3.96
N PRO A 185 -4.10 14.55 -4.90
CA PRO A 185 -3.98 15.81 -5.61
C PRO A 185 -5.27 16.22 -6.32
N ALA A 186 -5.59 17.50 -6.26
CA ALA A 186 -6.83 18.04 -6.82
C ALA A 186 -7.01 17.72 -8.31
N HIS A 187 -5.92 17.73 -9.07
CA HIS A 187 -5.97 17.33 -10.48
C HIS A 187 -6.46 15.89 -10.66
N PHE A 188 -5.98 14.95 -9.82
CA PHE A 188 -6.41 13.55 -9.88
C PHE A 188 -7.87 13.40 -9.49
N VAL A 189 -8.30 14.13 -8.45
CA VAL A 189 -9.72 14.12 -8.03
C VAL A 189 -10.61 14.54 -9.21
N ARG A 190 -10.27 15.62 -9.89
CA ARG A 190 -11.06 16.11 -11.04
C ARG A 190 -11.14 15.08 -12.17
N VAL A 191 -10.02 14.45 -12.49
CA VAL A 191 -9.99 13.44 -13.56
C VAL A 191 -10.79 12.20 -13.18
N LEU A 192 -10.65 11.74 -11.93
CA LEU A 192 -11.30 10.51 -11.46
C LEU A 192 -12.80 10.66 -11.26
N GLN A 193 -13.29 11.88 -11.11
CA GLN A 193 -14.73 12.17 -10.99
C GLN A 193 -15.47 12.25 -12.35
N ARG A 194 -14.76 12.29 -13.44
CA ARG A 194 -15.36 12.38 -14.78
C ARG A 194 -16.16 11.16 -15.18
#